data_28645300ee83f8befb6e721ff9af286e
#
_entry.id   28645300ee83f8befb6e721ff9af286e
#
_cell.length_a   1.000
_cell.length_b   1.000
_cell.length_c   1.000
_cell.angle_alpha   90.00
_cell.angle_beta   90.00
_cell.angle_gamma   90.00
#
_symmetry.space_group_name_H-M   'P 1'
#
loop_
_entity.id
_entity.type
_entity.pdbx_description
1 polymer ?
#
loop_
_entity_poly.entity_id
_entity_poly.type
_entity_poly.pdbx_seq_one_letter_code
_entity_poly.pdbx_strand_id
1 'polypeptide(L)'
;NIEEQYEKSLKRKVWMKSGAHLVIEHTEAMLVIDVNSGRFIGKKSHEQNSLKVNIEASIEIVNQLRIRDIGGLIVVDFIDLSEMSNRKKVYNELKKYLWKDYAKSSVSEFSDFGLLQMTRQRIGLNIQHSLTDICESCSGLGRTLSQDSLLTNIENWINRFRNKYSDRRLIIYVNETIEKYL
;
A
#
# COMPACT_ATOMS: atom_id res chain seq x y z
N ASN A 1 -24.23 -4.13 0.81
CA ASN A 1 -24.23 -4.61 -0.56
C ASN A 1 -22.89 -5.29 -0.87
N ILE A 2 -22.90 -6.38 -1.66
CA ILE A 2 -21.68 -7.11 -2.04
C ILE A 2 -20.77 -6.22 -2.91
N GLU A 3 -21.35 -5.47 -3.84
CA GLU A 3 -20.62 -4.51 -4.69
C GLU A 3 -19.82 -3.48 -3.88
N GLU A 4 -20.42 -2.92 -2.83
CA GLU A 4 -19.76 -1.96 -1.97
C GLU A 4 -18.57 -2.57 -1.20
N GLN A 5 -18.69 -3.82 -0.76
CA GLN A 5 -17.59 -4.54 -0.11
C GLN A 5 -16.47 -4.83 -1.10
N TYR A 6 -16.83 -5.15 -2.33
CA TYR A 6 -15.92 -5.39 -3.41
C TYR A 6 -15.13 -4.13 -3.80
N GLU A 7 -15.80 -3.00 -4.01
CA GLU A 7 -15.15 -1.71 -4.26
C GLU A 7 -14.21 -1.30 -3.11
N LYS A 8 -14.62 -1.56 -1.87
CA LYS A 8 -13.76 -1.32 -0.69
C LYS A 8 -12.51 -2.19 -0.70
N SER A 9 -12.61 -3.42 -1.22
CA SER A 9 -11.47 -4.33 -1.31
C SER A 9 -10.41 -3.92 -2.34
N LEU A 10 -10.73 -3.06 -3.30
CA LEU A 10 -9.77 -2.51 -4.25
C LEU A 10 -9.01 -1.28 -3.72
N LYS A 11 -9.47 -0.68 -2.63
CA LYS A 11 -8.86 0.52 -2.07
C LYS A 11 -7.56 0.19 -1.35
N ARG A 12 -6.53 1.02 -1.57
CA ARG A 12 -5.26 0.95 -0.85
C ARG A 12 -5.44 1.12 0.66
N LYS A 13 -6.40 1.97 1.08
CA LYS A 13 -6.67 2.31 2.47
C LYS A 13 -7.95 1.63 2.96
N VAL A 14 -7.85 0.88 4.05
CA VAL A 14 -8.96 0.16 4.69
C VAL A 14 -9.18 0.73 6.09
N TRP A 15 -10.37 1.28 6.33
CA TRP A 15 -10.75 1.81 7.62
C TRP A 15 -11.28 0.73 8.55
N MET A 16 -10.86 0.78 9.81
CA MET A 16 -11.32 -0.10 10.88
C MET A 16 -12.39 0.60 11.72
N LYS A 17 -13.12 -0.18 12.53
CA LYS A 17 -14.22 0.33 13.36
C LYS A 17 -13.76 1.34 14.41
N SER A 18 -12.54 1.23 14.90
CA SER A 18 -11.93 2.17 15.85
C SER A 18 -11.65 3.55 15.24
N GLY A 19 -11.67 3.70 13.92
CA GLY A 19 -11.19 4.88 13.21
C GLY A 19 -9.69 4.85 12.88
N ALA A 20 -9.01 3.77 13.21
CA ALA A 20 -7.70 3.42 12.70
C ALA A 20 -7.81 2.87 11.27
N HIS A 21 -6.72 2.70 10.56
CA HIS A 21 -6.76 2.19 9.19
C HIS A 21 -5.50 1.41 8.82
N LEU A 22 -5.66 0.51 7.87
CA LEU A 22 -4.57 -0.18 7.19
C LEU A 22 -4.24 0.52 5.88
N VAL A 23 -2.98 0.54 5.52
CA VAL A 23 -2.50 0.88 4.18
C VAL A 23 -1.90 -0.38 3.59
N ILE A 24 -2.43 -0.85 2.46
CA ILE A 24 -2.04 -2.11 1.83
C ILE A 24 -1.42 -1.78 0.48
N GLU A 25 -0.14 -2.14 0.30
CA GLU A 25 0.63 -1.84 -0.89
C GLU A 25 1.30 -3.09 -1.44
N HIS A 26 1.17 -3.28 -2.74
CA HIS A 26 1.92 -4.29 -3.47
C HIS A 26 3.24 -3.70 -3.96
N THR A 27 4.32 -4.39 -3.64
CA THR A 27 5.60 -4.20 -4.33
C THR A 27 5.78 -5.32 -5.35
N GLU A 28 6.84 -5.29 -6.12
CA GLU A 28 7.14 -6.36 -7.08
C GLU A 28 7.32 -7.72 -6.38
N ALA A 29 7.94 -7.76 -5.19
CA ALA A 29 8.32 -8.98 -4.50
C ALA A 29 7.39 -9.38 -3.34
N MET A 30 6.70 -8.44 -2.72
CA MET A 30 5.96 -8.68 -1.48
C MET A 30 4.79 -7.71 -1.31
N LEU A 31 3.90 -8.05 -0.38
CA LEU A 31 2.88 -7.15 0.13
C LEU A 31 3.40 -6.47 1.40
N VAL A 32 3.19 -5.18 1.51
CA VAL A 32 3.45 -4.41 2.72
C VAL A 32 2.13 -3.88 3.28
N ILE A 33 1.93 -4.04 4.57
CA ILE A 33 0.76 -3.53 5.29
C ILE A 33 1.24 -2.65 6.44
N ASP A 34 0.81 -1.40 6.45
CA ASP A 34 1.09 -0.42 7.49
C ASP A 34 -0.17 -0.16 8.33
N VAL A 35 -0.04 -0.23 9.65
CA VAL A 35 -1.13 -0.03 10.61
C VAL A 35 -1.05 1.37 11.21
N ASN A 36 -2.04 2.20 10.89
CA ASN A 36 -2.13 3.56 11.36
C ASN A 36 -3.23 3.73 12.40
N SER A 37 -2.93 4.36 13.53
CA SER A 37 -3.92 4.67 14.59
C SER A 37 -4.98 5.70 14.14
N GLY A 38 -4.68 6.49 13.12
CA GLY A 38 -5.58 7.52 12.62
C GLY A 38 -5.90 8.56 13.71
N ARG A 39 -7.20 8.82 13.89
CA ARG A 39 -7.71 9.74 14.92
C ARG A 39 -8.09 9.04 16.22
N PHE A 40 -7.69 7.78 16.40
CA PHE A 40 -8.04 7.03 17.60
C PHE A 40 -7.29 7.59 18.81
N ILE A 41 -7.98 8.41 19.61
CA ILE A 41 -7.51 8.92 20.90
C ILE A 41 -8.29 8.17 21.96
N GLY A 42 -7.75 7.03 22.41
CA GLY A 42 -8.34 6.28 23.54
C GLY A 42 -8.09 6.95 24.86
N LYS A 43 -8.96 6.68 25.85
CA LYS A 43 -8.82 7.17 27.24
C LYS A 43 -7.74 6.44 28.05
N LYS A 44 -7.06 5.45 27.46
CA LYS A 44 -6.05 4.59 28.11
C LYS A 44 -4.64 5.07 27.78
N SER A 45 -3.62 4.44 28.38
CA SER A 45 -2.23 4.71 28.05
C SER A 45 -1.95 4.45 26.57
N HIS A 46 -0.91 5.08 26.02
CA HIS A 46 -0.53 4.93 24.62
C HIS A 46 -0.34 3.45 24.25
N GLU A 47 0.39 2.70 25.06
CA GLU A 47 0.63 1.24 24.89
C GLU A 47 -0.68 0.42 24.81
N GLN A 48 -1.65 0.71 25.67
CA GLN A 48 -2.94 0.00 25.66
C GLN A 48 -3.80 0.35 24.46
N ASN A 49 -3.70 1.58 23.96
CA ASN A 49 -4.39 2.02 22.76
C ASN A 49 -3.78 1.38 21.52
N SER A 50 -2.44 1.36 21.42
CA SER A 50 -1.71 0.68 20.35
C SER A 50 -2.01 -0.82 20.32
N LEU A 51 -2.02 -1.47 21.48
CA LEU A 51 -2.38 -2.89 21.58
C LEU A 51 -3.80 -3.15 21.04
N LYS A 52 -4.77 -2.33 21.42
CA LYS A 52 -6.15 -2.49 20.97
C LYS A 52 -6.27 -2.33 19.46
N VAL A 53 -5.61 -1.33 18.88
CA VAL A 53 -5.61 -1.10 17.42
C VAL A 53 -4.92 -2.25 16.70
N ASN A 54 -3.78 -2.73 17.20
CA ASN A 54 -3.04 -3.83 16.58
C ASN A 54 -3.81 -5.16 16.62
N ILE A 55 -4.57 -5.42 17.69
CA ILE A 55 -5.47 -6.58 17.74
C ILE A 55 -6.58 -6.48 16.72
N GLU A 56 -7.22 -5.32 16.58
CA GLU A 56 -8.24 -5.08 15.56
C GLU A 56 -7.63 -5.21 14.15
N ALA A 57 -6.43 -4.64 13.95
CA ALA A 57 -5.68 -4.75 12.70
C ALA A 57 -5.38 -6.20 12.32
N SER A 58 -5.00 -7.03 13.28
CA SER A 58 -4.72 -8.47 13.06
C SER A 58 -5.92 -9.19 12.43
N ILE A 59 -7.12 -8.86 12.88
CA ILE A 59 -8.37 -9.43 12.36
C ILE A 59 -8.62 -8.94 10.95
N GLU A 60 -8.53 -7.63 10.77
CA GLU A 60 -8.83 -7.01 9.47
C GLU A 60 -7.80 -7.39 8.40
N ILE A 61 -6.52 -7.52 8.76
CA ILE A 61 -5.47 -8.01 7.86
C ILE A 61 -5.86 -9.36 7.27
N VAL A 62 -6.23 -10.33 8.11
CA VAL A 62 -6.62 -11.67 7.63
C VAL A 62 -7.86 -11.59 6.74
N ASN A 63 -8.84 -10.76 7.09
CA ASN A 63 -10.02 -10.55 6.26
C ASN A 63 -9.64 -10.01 4.88
N GLN A 64 -8.77 -9.01 4.83
CA GLN A 64 -8.32 -8.40 3.56
C GLN A 64 -7.49 -9.37 2.72
N LEU A 65 -6.62 -10.18 3.34
CA LEU A 65 -5.85 -11.21 2.64
C LEU A 65 -6.77 -12.25 1.97
N ARG A 66 -7.86 -12.62 2.64
CA ARG A 66 -8.86 -13.58 2.12
C ARG A 66 -9.73 -12.97 1.04
N ILE A 67 -10.27 -11.76 1.26
CA ILE A 67 -11.14 -11.08 0.29
C ILE A 67 -10.40 -10.79 -1.01
N ARG A 68 -9.13 -10.37 -0.92
CA ARG A 68 -8.30 -10.01 -2.08
C ARG A 68 -7.57 -11.19 -2.71
N ASP A 69 -7.65 -12.36 -2.09
CA ASP A 69 -6.85 -13.56 -2.40
C ASP A 69 -5.34 -13.26 -2.55
N ILE A 70 -4.81 -12.56 -1.55
CA ILE A 70 -3.40 -12.20 -1.51
C ILE A 70 -2.58 -13.35 -0.98
N GLY A 71 -1.56 -13.76 -1.72
CA GLY A 71 -0.56 -14.75 -1.32
C GLY A 71 0.87 -14.29 -1.61
N GLY A 72 1.84 -15.03 -1.11
CA GLY A 72 3.26 -14.72 -1.19
C GLY A 72 3.82 -14.21 0.13
N LEU A 73 4.90 -13.43 0.05
CA LEU A 73 5.53 -12.80 1.20
C LEU A 73 4.75 -11.53 1.60
N ILE A 74 4.47 -11.39 2.88
CA ILE A 74 3.71 -10.29 3.46
C ILE A 74 4.48 -9.77 4.66
N VAL A 75 4.69 -8.46 4.72
CA VAL A 75 5.31 -7.76 5.84
C VAL A 75 4.28 -6.80 6.44
N VAL A 76 4.10 -6.88 7.73
CA VAL A 76 3.17 -6.02 8.48
C VAL A 76 3.95 -5.15 9.45
N ASP A 77 3.76 -3.84 9.32
CA ASP A 77 4.23 -2.82 10.24
C ASP A 77 3.09 -2.47 11.19
N PHE A 78 3.17 -3.02 12.41
CA PHE A 78 2.22 -2.74 13.48
C PHE A 78 2.64 -1.48 14.25
N ILE A 79 1.67 -0.82 14.89
CA ILE A 79 1.98 0.29 15.79
C ILE A 79 2.91 -0.22 16.90
N ASP A 80 3.95 0.55 17.18
CA ASP A 80 4.97 0.18 18.15
C ASP A 80 4.37 -0.22 19.51
N LEU A 81 4.89 -1.34 20.03
CA LEU A 81 4.61 -1.86 21.35
C LEU A 81 5.92 -2.05 22.10
N SER A 82 6.02 -1.44 23.26
CA SER A 82 7.21 -1.53 24.13
C SER A 82 7.28 -2.87 24.86
N GLU A 83 6.11 -3.40 25.26
CA GLU A 83 6.03 -4.63 26.04
C GLU A 83 6.01 -5.87 25.14
N MET A 84 6.96 -6.78 25.35
CA MET A 84 7.03 -8.08 24.66
C MET A 84 5.77 -8.92 24.88
N SER A 85 5.15 -8.81 26.05
CA SER A 85 3.88 -9.49 26.37
C SER A 85 2.75 -9.06 25.43
N ASN A 86 2.71 -7.78 25.06
CA ASN A 86 1.72 -7.21 24.16
C ASN A 86 2.01 -7.59 22.69
N ARG A 87 3.27 -7.60 22.27
CA ARG A 87 3.67 -8.13 20.95
C ARG A 87 3.22 -9.59 20.79
N LYS A 88 3.41 -10.39 21.82
CA LYS A 88 2.98 -11.82 21.83
C LYS A 88 1.45 -11.96 21.74
N LYS A 89 0.67 -11.05 22.34
CA LYS A 89 -0.80 -11.05 22.22
C LYS A 89 -1.21 -10.76 20.77
N VAL A 90 -0.61 -9.76 20.12
CA VAL A 90 -0.89 -9.43 18.71
C VAL A 90 -0.53 -10.61 17.79
N TYR A 91 0.65 -11.19 17.97
CA TYR A 91 1.08 -12.37 17.22
C TYR A 91 0.10 -13.55 17.36
N ASN A 92 -0.29 -13.87 18.59
CA ASN A 92 -1.21 -14.97 18.85
C ASN A 92 -2.60 -14.72 18.25
N GLU A 93 -3.09 -13.48 18.29
CA GLU A 93 -4.38 -13.13 17.70
C GLU A 93 -4.32 -13.24 16.18
N LEU A 94 -3.28 -12.73 15.52
CA LEU A 94 -3.09 -12.88 14.09
C LEU A 94 -3.05 -14.37 13.69
N LYS A 95 -2.25 -15.18 14.40
CA LYS A 95 -2.11 -16.62 14.15
C LYS A 95 -3.42 -17.37 14.32
N LYS A 96 -4.22 -17.01 15.32
CA LYS A 96 -5.55 -17.58 15.58
C LYS A 96 -6.52 -17.34 14.41
N TYR A 97 -6.51 -16.15 13.79
CA TYR A 97 -7.36 -15.85 12.64
C TYR A 97 -6.83 -16.48 11.36
N LEU A 98 -5.53 -16.53 11.16
CA LEU A 98 -4.92 -17.22 10.02
C LEU A 98 -5.20 -18.73 10.05
N TRP A 99 -5.30 -19.33 11.23
CA TRP A 99 -5.66 -20.76 11.35
C TRP A 99 -7.07 -21.09 10.82
N LYS A 100 -7.94 -20.10 10.73
CA LYS A 100 -9.27 -20.23 10.14
C LYS A 100 -9.28 -19.98 8.62
N ASP A 101 -8.16 -19.62 8.05
CA ASP A 101 -8.00 -19.44 6.61
C ASP A 101 -7.79 -20.82 5.95
N TYR A 102 -8.37 -21.00 4.77
CA TYR A 102 -8.17 -22.21 3.98
C TYR A 102 -6.79 -22.25 3.30
N ALA A 103 -6.11 -21.10 3.16
CA ALA A 103 -4.77 -21.01 2.63
C ALA A 103 -3.72 -21.32 3.70
N LYS A 104 -2.74 -22.16 3.37
CA LYS A 104 -1.62 -22.41 4.29
C LYS A 104 -0.82 -21.13 4.50
N SER A 105 -0.58 -20.80 5.77
CA SER A 105 0.17 -19.61 6.17
C SER A 105 1.24 -19.98 7.21
N SER A 106 2.37 -19.29 7.12
CA SER A 106 3.43 -19.34 8.14
C SER A 106 3.73 -17.93 8.61
N VAL A 107 3.86 -17.74 9.91
CA VAL A 107 4.08 -16.42 10.55
C VAL A 107 5.32 -16.50 11.41
N SER A 108 6.24 -15.53 11.24
CA SER A 108 7.38 -15.35 12.14
C SER A 108 6.96 -14.57 13.40
N GLU A 109 7.75 -14.64 14.44
CA GLU A 109 7.64 -13.69 15.55
C GLU A 109 8.01 -12.27 15.08
N PHE A 110 7.71 -11.26 15.91
CA PHE A 110 8.14 -9.89 15.63
C PHE A 110 9.66 -9.82 15.51
N SER A 111 10.14 -9.13 14.48
CA SER A 111 11.56 -8.83 14.34
C SER A 111 12.01 -7.79 15.37
N ASP A 112 13.33 -7.60 15.51
CA ASP A 112 13.92 -6.56 16.36
C ASP A 112 13.47 -5.14 15.95
N PHE A 113 13.10 -4.97 14.69
CA PHE A 113 12.57 -3.71 14.13
C PHE A 113 11.06 -3.53 14.32
N GLY A 114 10.37 -4.43 15.03
CA GLY A 114 8.93 -4.35 15.26
C GLY A 114 8.07 -4.84 14.09
N LEU A 115 8.67 -5.34 13.01
CA LEU A 115 7.96 -5.86 11.84
C LEU A 115 7.55 -7.31 12.05
N LEU A 116 6.36 -7.67 11.57
CA LEU A 116 5.90 -9.05 11.52
C LEU A 116 5.92 -9.54 10.07
N GLN A 117 6.53 -10.69 9.85
CA GLN A 117 6.66 -11.30 8.52
C GLN A 117 5.81 -12.57 8.46
N MET A 118 5.15 -12.76 7.33
CA MET A 118 4.40 -13.99 7.10
C MET A 118 4.41 -14.38 5.63
N THR A 119 4.14 -15.64 5.38
CA THR A 119 3.88 -16.17 4.04
C THR A 119 2.47 -16.76 4.00
N ARG A 120 1.77 -16.56 2.89
CA ARG A 120 0.47 -17.18 2.62
C ARG A 120 0.51 -17.84 1.24
N GLN A 121 0.01 -19.07 1.16
CA GLN A 121 -0.08 -19.79 -0.10
C GLN A 121 -0.94 -19.03 -1.11
N ARG A 122 -0.46 -18.87 -2.35
CA ARG A 122 -1.28 -18.37 -3.45
C ARG A 122 -2.23 -19.46 -3.90
N ILE A 123 -3.53 -19.17 -3.94
CA ILE A 123 -4.57 -20.11 -4.34
C ILE A 123 -5.16 -19.72 -5.68
N GLY A 124 -5.44 -18.44 -5.88
CA GLY A 124 -5.95 -17.88 -7.13
C GLY A 124 -5.19 -16.63 -7.58
N LEU A 125 -5.78 -15.95 -8.54
CA LEU A 125 -5.29 -14.63 -8.98
C LEU A 125 -5.78 -13.58 -7.98
N ASN A 126 -4.87 -12.70 -7.58
CA ASN A 126 -5.24 -11.54 -6.77
C ASN A 126 -6.32 -10.74 -7.48
N ILE A 127 -7.42 -10.45 -6.77
CA ILE A 127 -8.56 -9.69 -7.29
C ILE A 127 -8.12 -8.37 -7.93
N GLN A 128 -7.16 -7.67 -7.33
CA GLN A 128 -6.68 -6.39 -7.88
C GLN A 128 -6.05 -6.59 -9.27
N HIS A 129 -5.21 -7.60 -9.45
CA HIS A 129 -4.61 -7.90 -10.76
C HIS A 129 -5.61 -8.37 -11.81
N SER A 130 -6.71 -8.99 -11.37
CA SER A 130 -7.74 -9.49 -12.29
C SER A 130 -8.69 -8.41 -12.80
N LEU A 131 -8.78 -7.28 -12.11
CA LEU A 131 -9.83 -6.27 -12.30
C LEU A 131 -9.31 -4.88 -12.61
N THR A 132 -8.00 -4.67 -12.56
CA THR A 132 -7.41 -3.36 -12.82
C THR A 132 -6.27 -3.47 -13.81
N ASP A 133 -6.14 -2.46 -14.65
CA ASP A 133 -5.01 -2.27 -15.54
C ASP A 133 -4.00 -1.31 -14.93
N ILE A 134 -2.76 -1.37 -15.40
CA ILE A 134 -1.71 -0.43 -15.02
C ILE A 134 -2.06 0.94 -15.58
N CYS A 135 -2.02 1.97 -14.75
CA CYS A 135 -2.27 3.34 -15.18
C CYS A 135 -1.25 3.78 -16.25
N GLU A 136 -1.70 4.10 -17.45
CA GLU A 136 -0.83 4.54 -18.56
C GLU A 136 -0.03 5.81 -18.24
N SER A 137 -0.63 6.75 -17.47
CA SER A 137 -0.01 8.03 -17.15
C SER A 137 1.20 7.92 -16.22
N CYS A 138 1.20 6.97 -15.29
CA CYS A 138 2.28 6.81 -14.32
C CYS A 138 2.94 5.43 -14.35
N SER A 139 2.50 4.53 -15.24
CA SER A 139 3.01 3.15 -15.35
C SER A 139 3.07 2.42 -14.01
N GLY A 140 2.10 2.66 -13.14
CA GLY A 140 2.01 2.06 -11.80
C GLY A 140 2.77 2.80 -10.69
N LEU A 141 3.53 3.86 -11.00
CA LEU A 141 4.32 4.61 -10.02
C LEU A 141 3.48 5.45 -9.03
N GLY A 142 2.21 5.75 -9.37
CA GLY A 142 1.35 6.63 -8.57
C GLY A 142 1.78 8.10 -8.56
N ARG A 143 2.78 8.47 -9.37
CA ARG A 143 3.32 9.84 -9.51
C ARG A 143 3.61 10.11 -10.97
N THR A 144 3.42 11.36 -11.38
CA THR A 144 3.82 11.90 -12.68
C THR A 144 4.86 13.00 -12.47
N LEU A 145 5.55 13.39 -13.53
CA LEU A 145 6.48 14.52 -13.46
C LEU A 145 5.76 15.78 -12.99
N SER A 146 6.40 16.58 -12.15
CA SER A 146 5.92 17.92 -11.83
C SER A 146 5.97 18.81 -13.08
N GLN A 147 5.16 19.87 -13.09
CA GLN A 147 5.14 20.83 -14.22
C GLN A 147 6.53 21.40 -14.47
N ASP A 148 7.24 21.83 -13.42
CA ASP A 148 8.60 22.39 -13.53
C ASP A 148 9.59 21.37 -14.11
N SER A 149 9.50 20.10 -13.69
CA SER A 149 10.36 19.04 -14.25
C SER A 149 10.05 18.78 -15.71
N LEU A 150 8.77 18.86 -16.09
CA LEU A 150 8.36 18.68 -17.48
C LEU A 150 8.85 19.82 -18.36
N LEU A 151 8.74 21.08 -17.91
CA LEU A 151 9.27 22.26 -18.60
C LEU A 151 10.78 22.16 -18.80
N THR A 152 11.50 21.85 -17.71
CA THR A 152 12.96 21.64 -17.78
C THR A 152 13.35 20.55 -18.78
N ASN A 153 12.59 19.46 -18.86
CA ASN A 153 12.82 18.41 -19.85
C ASN A 153 12.57 18.88 -21.27
N ILE A 154 11.51 19.68 -21.50
CA ILE A 154 11.21 20.28 -22.81
C ILE A 154 12.35 21.23 -23.22
N GLU A 155 12.77 22.13 -22.34
CA GLU A 155 13.88 23.06 -22.58
C GLU A 155 15.19 22.33 -22.93
N ASN A 156 15.53 21.32 -22.13
CA ASN A 156 16.71 20.50 -22.38
C ASN A 156 16.64 19.78 -23.73
N TRP A 157 15.45 19.30 -24.10
CA TRP A 157 15.25 18.64 -25.39
C TRP A 157 15.39 19.64 -26.55
N ILE A 158 14.80 20.85 -26.42
CA ILE A 158 14.94 21.94 -27.41
C ILE A 158 16.41 22.31 -27.58
N ASN A 159 17.15 22.48 -26.48
CA ASN A 159 18.58 22.83 -26.53
C ASN A 159 19.42 21.74 -27.22
N ARG A 160 19.13 20.46 -26.92
CA ARG A 160 19.78 19.35 -27.64
C ARG A 160 19.46 19.33 -29.12
N PHE A 161 18.21 19.62 -29.48
CA PHE A 161 17.79 19.71 -30.88
C PHE A 161 18.49 20.85 -31.60
N ARG A 162 18.54 22.06 -31.02
CA ARG A 162 19.25 23.23 -31.58
C ARG A 162 20.73 22.96 -31.81
N ASN A 163 21.40 22.31 -30.85
CA ASN A 163 22.81 21.98 -30.98
C ASN A 163 23.08 20.94 -32.08
N LYS A 164 22.10 20.10 -32.40
CA LYS A 164 22.27 19.04 -33.41
C LYS A 164 21.79 19.45 -34.80
N TYR A 165 20.83 20.36 -34.89
CA TYR A 165 20.12 20.71 -36.12
C TYR A 165 19.93 22.23 -36.23
N SER A 166 20.97 22.98 -36.62
CA SER A 166 20.97 24.46 -36.69
C SER A 166 19.96 25.05 -37.69
N ASP A 167 19.63 24.32 -38.78
CA ASP A 167 18.84 24.83 -39.89
C ASP A 167 17.45 24.21 -40.01
N ARG A 168 16.97 23.50 -39.00
CA ARG A 168 15.68 22.84 -39.01
C ARG A 168 14.64 23.57 -38.16
N ARG A 169 13.39 23.63 -38.68
CA ARG A 169 12.26 24.15 -37.91
C ARG A 169 11.75 23.05 -36.96
N LEU A 170 11.51 23.40 -35.67
CA LEU A 170 10.92 22.55 -34.67
C LEU A 170 9.48 22.97 -34.40
N ILE A 171 8.56 22.02 -34.42
CA ILE A 171 7.17 22.21 -34.00
C ILE A 171 6.91 21.26 -32.83
N ILE A 172 6.44 21.81 -31.71
CA ILE A 172 6.14 21.05 -30.50
C ILE A 172 4.63 21.12 -30.28
N TYR A 173 3.99 19.95 -30.17
CA TYR A 173 2.57 19.84 -29.82
C TYR A 173 2.48 19.61 -28.33
N VAL A 174 1.80 20.48 -27.62
CA VAL A 174 1.57 20.41 -26.17
C VAL A 174 0.08 20.55 -25.88
N ASN A 175 -0.37 20.10 -24.72
CA ASN A 175 -1.74 20.35 -24.28
C ASN A 175 -1.87 21.79 -23.75
N GLU A 176 -3.10 22.31 -23.67
CA GLU A 176 -3.41 23.66 -23.20
C GLU A 176 -2.86 23.98 -21.80
N THR A 177 -2.72 22.99 -20.97
CA THR A 177 -2.20 23.18 -19.59
C THR A 177 -0.70 23.52 -19.62
N ILE A 178 0.05 22.92 -20.53
CA ILE A 178 1.49 23.12 -20.69
C ILE A 178 1.79 24.37 -21.48
N GLU A 179 0.96 24.69 -22.50
CA GLU A 179 1.08 25.90 -23.31
C GLU A 179 1.17 27.18 -22.47
N LYS A 180 0.46 27.23 -21.33
CA LYS A 180 0.45 28.39 -20.43
C LYS A 180 1.79 28.63 -19.71
N TYR A 181 2.70 27.69 -19.75
CA TYR A 181 3.99 27.73 -19.06
C TYR A 181 5.19 27.75 -20.01
N LEU A 182 4.96 27.60 -21.32
CA LEU A 182 5.96 27.73 -22.38
C LEU A 182 5.97 29.14 -22.96
#